data_9426896d849d68d0f89d5e9a7ce79d32
#
_entry.id   9426896d849d68d0f89d5e9a7ce79d32
#
_cell.length_a   1.000
_cell.length_b   1.000
_cell.length_c   1.000
_cell.angle_alpha   90.00
_cell.angle_beta   90.00
_cell.angle_gamma   90.00
#
_symmetry.space_group_name_H-M   'P 1'
#
loop_
_entity.id
_entity.type
_entity.pdbx_description
1 polymer ?
#
loop_
_entity_poly.entity_id
_entity_poly.type
_entity_poly.pdbx_seq_one_letter_code
_entity_poly.pdbx_strand_id
1 'polypeptide(L)'
;MKINVHAGHNPDGKTACGAIGLIKESTENRKVKNEVISLLKTLGHTVYDCTEDNGKSKSDVLKKIVTKCNAHKVDLDVSIHFNAGGGRGTEVLIYGTNSGAYTYAKNTADAISTLGFVNRGVKNRPDLYVLKNTNAPAMLIESCFVDSAEDVNRYNYKTMAPAIVKGITGQTINNTPVQSNSIYKVQVGAFSKKENADALAKELNAKGYKTVIVSESK
;
A
#
# COMPACT_ATOMS: atom_id res chain seq x y z
N MET A 1 12.10 -0.67 14.12
CA MET A 1 10.78 -0.65 14.78
C MET A 1 10.04 -1.94 14.51
N LYS A 2 9.09 -2.29 15.39
CA LYS A 2 8.06 -3.29 15.15
C LYS A 2 6.75 -2.56 14.86
N ILE A 3 6.05 -2.92 13.79
CA ILE A 3 4.90 -2.15 13.31
C ILE A 3 3.81 -3.12 12.87
N ASN A 4 2.59 -2.91 13.34
CA ASN A 4 1.41 -3.54 12.75
C ASN A 4 0.90 -2.63 11.62
N VAL A 5 0.55 -3.22 10.48
CA VAL A 5 -0.08 -2.50 9.37
C VAL A 5 -1.30 -3.28 8.92
N HIS A 6 -2.41 -2.59 8.69
CA HIS A 6 -3.59 -3.22 8.14
C HIS A 6 -4.37 -2.28 7.22
N ALA A 7 -5.05 -2.86 6.25
CA ALA A 7 -6.10 -2.17 5.51
C ALA A 7 -7.39 -2.18 6.33
N GLY A 8 -8.13 -1.08 6.31
CA GLY A 8 -9.49 -1.05 6.86
C GLY A 8 -10.46 -1.87 6.04
N HIS A 9 -11.59 -2.21 6.64
CA HIS A 9 -12.71 -2.86 5.96
C HIS A 9 -12.42 -4.26 5.40
N ASN A 10 -13.47 -4.97 4.98
CA ASN A 10 -13.36 -6.16 4.14
C ASN A 10 -12.98 -5.79 2.70
N PRO A 11 -12.54 -6.75 1.86
CA PRO A 11 -12.34 -6.54 0.43
C PRO A 11 -13.62 -6.11 -0.30
N ASP A 12 -13.44 -5.48 -1.45
CA ASP A 12 -14.54 -5.13 -2.36
C ASP A 12 -15.44 -6.34 -2.67
N GLY A 13 -16.71 -6.10 -2.80
CA GLY A 13 -17.73 -7.14 -3.01
C GLY A 13 -18.19 -7.88 -1.75
N LYS A 14 -17.57 -7.64 -0.59
CA LYS A 14 -18.01 -8.20 0.70
C LYS A 14 -18.74 -7.17 1.55
N THR A 15 -19.48 -7.64 2.56
CA THR A 15 -20.10 -6.76 3.55
C THR A 15 -19.04 -5.91 4.26
N ALA A 16 -19.35 -4.66 4.59
CA ALA A 16 -18.44 -3.72 5.24
C ALA A 16 -17.15 -3.44 4.44
N CYS A 17 -17.24 -3.31 3.13
CA CYS A 17 -16.10 -3.07 2.23
C CYS A 17 -15.65 -1.60 2.14
N GLY A 18 -16.17 -0.69 3.00
CA GLY A 18 -15.75 0.71 3.02
C GLY A 18 -16.43 1.59 1.97
N ALA A 19 -15.84 2.73 1.69
CA ALA A 19 -16.40 3.73 0.79
C ALA A 19 -16.18 3.36 -0.69
N ILE A 20 -17.15 3.76 -1.52
CA ILE A 20 -17.11 3.61 -2.98
C ILE A 20 -17.38 4.98 -3.60
N GLY A 21 -16.47 5.41 -4.46
CA GLY A 21 -16.57 6.65 -5.21
C GLY A 21 -16.04 6.45 -6.63
N LEU A 22 -15.19 7.34 -7.09
CA LEU A 22 -14.44 7.18 -8.34
C LEU A 22 -13.43 6.04 -8.26
N ILE A 23 -12.95 5.75 -7.06
CA ILE A 23 -12.17 4.56 -6.71
C ILE A 23 -12.83 3.86 -5.53
N LYS A 24 -12.43 2.60 -5.26
CA LYS A 24 -12.95 1.80 -4.16
C LYS A 24 -11.94 1.75 -3.02
N GLU A 25 -12.32 2.25 -1.85
CA GLU A 25 -11.45 2.29 -0.67
C GLU A 25 -10.77 0.95 -0.38
N SER A 26 -11.55 -0.12 -0.28
CA SER A 26 -11.02 -1.43 0.10
C SER A 26 -10.06 -2.05 -0.91
N THR A 27 -10.13 -1.64 -2.18
CA THR A 27 -9.17 -2.04 -3.21
C THR A 27 -7.88 -1.24 -3.08
N GLU A 28 -7.98 0.07 -2.93
CA GLU A 28 -6.83 0.96 -2.92
C GLU A 28 -6.06 0.92 -1.59
N ASN A 29 -6.75 0.81 -0.45
CA ASN A 29 -6.08 0.68 0.84
C ASN A 29 -5.23 -0.60 0.94
N ARG A 30 -5.62 -1.69 0.27
CA ARG A 30 -4.81 -2.92 0.19
C ARG A 30 -3.58 -2.75 -0.68
N LYS A 31 -3.66 -2.01 -1.80
CA LYS A 31 -2.48 -1.68 -2.63
C LYS A 31 -1.48 -0.84 -1.82
N VAL A 32 -1.94 0.22 -1.17
CA VAL A 32 -1.10 1.08 -0.32
C VAL A 32 -0.51 0.27 0.84
N LYS A 33 -1.32 -0.51 1.57
CA LYS A 33 -0.90 -1.34 2.69
C LYS A 33 0.20 -2.34 2.28
N ASN A 34 0.01 -3.05 1.17
CA ASN A 34 0.98 -4.03 0.69
C ASN A 34 2.33 -3.37 0.36
N GLU A 35 2.31 -2.22 -0.31
CA GLU A 35 3.51 -1.45 -0.64
C GLU A 35 4.19 -0.91 0.63
N VAL A 36 3.42 -0.35 1.59
CA VAL A 36 3.95 0.11 2.89
C VAL A 36 4.66 -1.02 3.63
N ILE A 37 4.03 -2.21 3.72
CA ILE A 37 4.64 -3.39 4.36
C ILE A 37 5.95 -3.78 3.66
N SER A 38 5.96 -3.83 2.33
CA SER A 38 7.13 -4.17 1.53
C SER A 38 8.29 -3.20 1.80
N LEU A 39 8.01 -1.90 1.73
CA LEU A 39 9.00 -0.84 1.93
C LEU A 39 9.55 -0.82 3.36
N LEU A 40 8.69 -0.95 4.37
CA LEU A 40 9.12 -1.03 5.78
C LEU A 40 10.03 -2.24 6.03
N LYS A 41 9.71 -3.41 5.45
CA LYS A 41 10.55 -4.60 5.54
C LYS A 41 11.91 -4.40 4.86
N THR A 42 11.94 -3.75 3.70
CA THR A 42 13.18 -3.40 2.98
C THR A 42 14.08 -2.48 3.82
N LEU A 43 13.48 -1.59 4.63
CA LEU A 43 14.19 -0.75 5.59
C LEU A 43 14.64 -1.49 6.88
N GLY A 44 14.43 -2.80 6.97
CA GLY A 44 14.84 -3.62 8.12
C GLY A 44 13.89 -3.57 9.31
N HIS A 45 12.64 -3.10 9.14
CA HIS A 45 11.64 -3.13 10.20
C HIS A 45 10.92 -4.48 10.27
N THR A 46 10.50 -4.87 11.48
CA THR A 46 9.60 -6.03 11.67
C THR A 46 8.17 -5.57 11.47
N VAL A 47 7.46 -6.16 10.49
CA VAL A 47 6.10 -5.72 10.13
C VAL A 47 5.15 -6.91 10.14
N TYR A 48 4.02 -6.74 10.82
CA TYR A 48 2.92 -7.70 10.89
C TYR A 48 1.73 -7.17 10.09
N ASP A 49 1.18 -8.00 9.20
CA ASP A 49 -0.07 -7.69 8.48
C ASP A 49 -1.26 -8.13 9.32
N CYS A 50 -1.99 -7.15 9.86
CA CYS A 50 -3.16 -7.37 10.70
C CYS A 50 -4.48 -7.21 9.95
N THR A 51 -4.46 -7.22 8.61
CA THR A 51 -5.66 -7.06 7.77
C THR A 51 -6.66 -8.20 8.01
N GLU A 52 -7.94 -7.87 7.97
CA GLU A 52 -9.06 -8.82 8.02
C GLU A 52 -9.85 -8.78 6.72
N ASP A 53 -10.05 -9.95 6.12
CA ASP A 53 -10.71 -10.09 4.81
C ASP A 53 -12.02 -10.89 4.85
N ASN A 54 -12.40 -11.44 6.01
CA ASN A 54 -13.51 -12.36 6.16
C ASN A 54 -14.42 -12.03 7.37
N GLY A 55 -14.53 -10.74 7.69
CA GLY A 55 -15.44 -10.31 8.75
C GLY A 55 -16.90 -10.41 8.30
N LYS A 56 -17.76 -10.89 9.19
CA LYS A 56 -19.20 -11.08 8.93
C LYS A 56 -20.02 -9.79 9.04
N SER A 57 -19.45 -8.74 9.64
CA SER A 57 -20.04 -7.42 9.82
C SER A 57 -18.94 -6.39 10.08
N LYS A 58 -19.28 -5.08 10.04
CA LYS A 58 -18.34 -4.01 10.40
C LYS A 58 -17.73 -4.22 11.80
N SER A 59 -18.55 -4.58 12.78
CA SER A 59 -18.09 -4.85 14.15
C SER A 59 -17.15 -6.06 14.21
N ASP A 60 -17.44 -7.13 13.45
CA ASP A 60 -16.60 -8.33 13.41
C ASP A 60 -15.24 -8.05 12.76
N VAL A 61 -15.21 -7.29 11.65
CA VAL A 61 -13.96 -6.81 11.02
C VAL A 61 -13.10 -6.07 12.03
N LEU A 62 -13.67 -5.06 12.71
CA LEU A 62 -12.95 -4.23 13.66
C LEU A 62 -12.39 -5.04 14.84
N LYS A 63 -13.20 -5.96 15.42
CA LYS A 63 -12.76 -6.84 16.52
C LYS A 63 -11.61 -7.74 16.11
N LYS A 64 -11.69 -8.35 14.93
CA LYS A 64 -10.63 -9.24 14.40
C LYS A 64 -9.35 -8.50 14.11
N ILE A 65 -9.40 -7.29 13.53
CA ILE A 65 -8.24 -6.44 13.32
C ILE A 65 -7.56 -6.14 14.67
N VAL A 66 -8.31 -5.66 15.65
CA VAL A 66 -7.77 -5.35 16.99
C VAL A 66 -7.17 -6.59 17.65
N THR A 67 -7.83 -7.76 17.53
CA THR A 67 -7.28 -9.03 18.06
C THR A 67 -5.92 -9.36 17.41
N LYS A 68 -5.79 -9.21 16.09
CA LYS A 68 -4.52 -9.43 15.37
C LYS A 68 -3.46 -8.43 15.79
N CYS A 69 -3.79 -7.14 15.89
CA CYS A 69 -2.87 -6.10 16.34
C CYS A 69 -2.36 -6.38 17.77
N ASN A 70 -3.25 -6.69 18.70
CA ASN A 70 -2.91 -6.92 20.10
C ASN A 70 -2.17 -8.26 20.36
N ALA A 71 -2.10 -9.15 19.36
CA ALA A 71 -1.28 -10.34 19.42
C ALA A 71 0.24 -10.04 19.31
N HIS A 72 0.60 -8.81 18.93
CA HIS A 72 1.99 -8.40 18.74
C HIS A 72 2.33 -7.21 19.63
N LYS A 73 3.47 -7.27 20.32
CA LYS A 73 4.03 -6.10 21.03
C LYS A 73 4.82 -5.28 20.01
N VAL A 74 4.27 -4.13 19.61
CA VAL A 74 4.80 -3.25 18.57
C VAL A 74 4.96 -1.81 19.06
N ASP A 75 5.68 -1.01 18.29
CA ASP A 75 5.91 0.41 18.55
C ASP A 75 4.76 1.28 18.01
N LEU A 76 4.08 0.80 16.94
CA LEU A 76 3.03 1.56 16.27
C LEU A 76 2.05 0.62 15.54
N ASP A 77 0.75 0.94 15.63
CA ASP A 77 -0.33 0.37 14.80
C ASP A 77 -0.72 1.37 13.70
N VAL A 78 -0.74 0.90 12.45
CA VAL A 78 -1.05 1.73 11.27
C VAL A 78 -2.24 1.17 10.51
N SER A 79 -3.33 1.92 10.45
CA SER A 79 -4.53 1.61 9.69
C SER A 79 -4.56 2.43 8.41
N ILE A 80 -4.74 1.79 7.25
CA ILE A 80 -4.82 2.46 5.94
C ILE A 80 -6.26 2.53 5.48
N HIS A 81 -6.73 3.75 5.24
CA HIS A 81 -8.09 4.09 4.81
C HIS A 81 -8.08 5.13 3.69
N PHE A 82 -9.27 5.35 3.13
CA PHE A 82 -9.59 6.44 2.22
C PHE A 82 -10.90 7.09 2.65
N ASN A 83 -10.97 8.40 2.60
CA ASN A 83 -12.12 9.17 3.04
C ASN A 83 -13.21 9.29 1.95
N ALA A 84 -14.40 9.69 2.36
CA ALA A 84 -15.52 10.02 1.48
C ALA A 84 -16.39 11.11 2.12
N GLY A 85 -17.23 11.77 1.32
CA GLY A 85 -18.19 12.78 1.81
C GLY A 85 -17.97 14.17 1.24
N GLY A 86 -17.44 14.27 0.01
CA GLY A 86 -17.30 15.53 -0.74
C GLY A 86 -16.16 16.43 -0.26
N GLY A 87 -15.24 15.91 0.56
CA GLY A 87 -14.01 16.60 0.94
C GLY A 87 -12.87 16.37 -0.04
N ARG A 88 -11.67 16.86 0.31
CA ARG A 88 -10.42 16.60 -0.42
C ARG A 88 -9.20 16.63 0.51
N GLY A 89 -8.13 15.92 0.10
CA GLY A 89 -6.86 15.90 0.81
C GLY A 89 -6.71 14.74 1.78
N THR A 90 -5.66 14.79 2.57
CA THR A 90 -5.28 13.75 3.54
C THR A 90 -5.47 14.21 4.97
N GLU A 91 -5.83 13.31 5.85
CA GLU A 91 -5.83 13.52 7.30
C GLU A 91 -5.39 12.26 8.03
N VAL A 92 -4.84 12.40 9.22
CA VAL A 92 -4.45 11.26 10.05
C VAL A 92 -5.16 11.35 11.39
N LEU A 93 -5.84 10.26 11.74
CA LEU A 93 -6.69 10.18 12.93
C LEU A 93 -5.93 9.43 14.01
N ILE A 94 -6.01 9.93 15.24
CA ILE A 94 -5.41 9.33 16.45
C ILE A 94 -6.43 9.31 17.58
N TYR A 95 -6.19 8.49 18.60
CA TYR A 95 -7.04 8.47 19.79
C TYR A 95 -7.03 9.82 20.52
N GLY A 96 -5.84 10.41 20.66
CA GLY A 96 -5.62 11.72 21.30
C GLY A 96 -4.15 12.12 21.19
N THR A 97 -3.85 13.39 21.40
CA THR A 97 -2.49 13.94 21.27
C THR A 97 -1.46 13.29 22.21
N ASN A 98 -1.92 12.72 23.32
CA ASN A 98 -1.07 12.02 24.29
C ASN A 98 -0.95 10.52 24.05
N SER A 99 -1.47 10.01 22.93
CA SER A 99 -1.48 8.56 22.62
C SER A 99 -0.12 8.00 22.16
N GLY A 100 0.92 8.82 22.05
CA GLY A 100 2.23 8.42 21.50
C GLY A 100 2.27 8.34 19.97
N ALA A 101 1.13 8.44 19.28
CA ALA A 101 1.05 8.39 17.82
C ALA A 101 1.14 9.76 17.14
N TYR A 102 1.03 10.86 17.88
CA TYR A 102 0.87 12.21 17.32
C TYR A 102 2.01 12.60 16.37
N THR A 103 3.26 12.37 16.75
CA THR A 103 4.42 12.73 15.92
C THR A 103 4.42 11.94 14.60
N TYR A 104 4.14 10.63 14.67
CA TYR A 104 4.01 9.79 13.46
C TYR A 104 2.87 10.28 12.58
N ALA A 105 1.71 10.58 13.16
CA ALA A 105 0.54 11.06 12.44
C ALA A 105 0.80 12.40 11.75
N LYS A 106 1.42 13.35 12.45
CA LYS A 106 1.77 14.67 11.89
C LYS A 106 2.75 14.52 10.73
N ASN A 107 3.84 13.79 10.94
CA ASN A 107 4.85 13.59 9.91
C ASN A 107 4.28 12.87 8.68
N THR A 108 3.33 11.94 8.89
CA THR A 108 2.67 11.23 7.79
C THR A 108 1.75 12.15 6.99
N ALA A 109 0.93 12.98 7.64
CA ALA A 109 0.09 13.96 6.96
C ALA A 109 0.95 14.96 6.16
N ASP A 110 2.04 15.45 6.77
CA ASP A 110 2.97 16.37 6.12
C ASP A 110 3.65 15.71 4.90
N ALA A 111 4.11 14.46 5.04
CA ALA A 111 4.75 13.73 3.95
C ALA A 111 3.79 13.46 2.77
N ILE A 112 2.54 13.07 3.05
CA ILE A 112 1.52 12.86 2.01
C ILE A 112 1.20 14.19 1.31
N SER A 113 1.14 15.30 2.04
CA SER A 113 0.86 16.62 1.45
C SER A 113 1.91 17.06 0.44
N THR A 114 3.16 16.59 0.55
CA THR A 114 4.22 16.87 -0.46
C THR A 114 3.89 16.31 -1.84
N LEU A 115 2.96 15.36 -1.92
CA LEU A 115 2.44 14.82 -3.19
C LEU A 115 1.38 15.74 -3.82
N GLY A 116 1.06 16.87 -3.18
CA GLY A 116 0.10 17.87 -3.63
C GLY A 116 -1.31 17.73 -3.04
N PHE A 117 -1.56 16.76 -2.15
CA PHE A 117 -2.83 16.67 -1.42
C PHE A 117 -2.97 17.80 -0.39
N VAL A 118 -4.20 18.28 -0.21
CA VAL A 118 -4.51 19.22 0.87
C VAL A 118 -4.20 18.55 2.22
N ASN A 119 -3.35 19.18 3.04
CA ASN A 119 -3.07 18.72 4.39
C ASN A 119 -4.18 19.15 5.35
N ARG A 120 -5.01 18.21 5.78
CA ARG A 120 -6.08 18.45 6.76
C ARG A 120 -5.60 18.23 8.21
N GLY A 121 -4.34 17.81 8.38
CA GLY A 121 -3.66 17.63 9.65
C GLY A 121 -4.10 16.38 10.42
N VAL A 122 -3.80 16.41 11.71
CA VAL A 122 -4.12 15.34 12.66
C VAL A 122 -5.45 15.66 13.36
N LYS A 123 -6.31 14.63 13.52
CA LYS A 123 -7.61 14.74 14.19
C LYS A 123 -7.70 13.75 15.35
N ASN A 124 -8.23 14.20 16.48
CA ASN A 124 -8.56 13.32 17.59
C ASN A 124 -9.89 12.61 17.33
N ARG A 125 -9.87 11.28 17.36
CA ARG A 125 -11.02 10.40 17.13
C ARG A 125 -11.07 9.27 18.17
N PRO A 126 -11.33 9.59 19.43
CA PRO A 126 -11.40 8.60 20.51
C PRO A 126 -12.58 7.62 20.38
N ASP A 127 -13.51 7.93 19.50
CA ASP A 127 -14.68 7.11 19.15
C ASP A 127 -14.34 5.95 18.20
N LEU A 128 -13.21 6.01 17.46
CA LEU A 128 -12.84 4.95 16.51
C LEU A 128 -12.34 3.70 17.22
N TYR A 129 -13.02 2.58 16.94
CA TYR A 129 -12.80 1.31 17.65
C TYR A 129 -11.35 0.85 17.63
N VAL A 130 -10.68 0.91 16.48
CA VAL A 130 -9.28 0.48 16.34
C VAL A 130 -8.36 1.37 17.17
N LEU A 131 -8.51 2.69 17.08
CA LEU A 131 -7.67 3.64 17.83
C LEU A 131 -7.85 3.54 19.35
N LYS A 132 -9.05 3.13 19.79
CA LYS A 132 -9.40 2.99 21.21
C LYS A 132 -8.92 1.67 21.81
N ASN A 133 -8.88 0.58 21.05
CA ASN A 133 -8.78 -0.78 21.58
C ASN A 133 -7.45 -1.49 21.21
N THR A 134 -6.58 -0.88 20.42
CA THR A 134 -5.22 -1.38 20.22
C THR A 134 -4.33 -1.01 21.41
N ASN A 135 -3.42 -1.91 21.77
CA ASN A 135 -2.52 -1.74 22.94
C ASN A 135 -1.34 -0.81 22.66
N ALA A 136 -0.91 -0.73 21.40
CA ALA A 136 0.16 0.16 20.97
C ALA A 136 -0.39 1.54 20.56
N PRO A 137 0.46 2.58 20.50
CA PRO A 137 0.11 3.82 19.83
C PRO A 137 -0.44 3.55 18.44
N ALA A 138 -1.60 4.11 18.09
CA ALA A 138 -2.29 3.81 16.85
C ALA A 138 -2.64 5.07 16.05
N MET A 139 -2.49 4.99 14.72
CA MET A 139 -2.95 6.01 13.79
C MET A 139 -3.74 5.39 12.64
N LEU A 140 -4.75 6.12 12.16
CA LEU A 140 -5.55 5.79 10.99
C LEU A 140 -5.33 6.87 9.94
N ILE A 141 -4.87 6.46 8.77
CA ILE A 141 -4.52 7.36 7.67
C ILE A 141 -5.67 7.36 6.68
N GLU A 142 -6.33 8.49 6.53
CA GLU A 142 -7.23 8.79 5.43
C GLU A 142 -6.38 9.34 4.28
N SER A 143 -5.97 8.46 3.37
CA SER A 143 -4.97 8.75 2.34
C SER A 143 -5.40 9.89 1.40
N CYS A 144 -6.65 9.83 0.92
CA CYS A 144 -7.33 10.88 0.16
C CYS A 144 -8.84 10.55 0.06
N PHE A 145 -9.64 11.38 -0.60
CA PHE A 145 -11.06 11.15 -0.79
C PHE A 145 -11.35 10.34 -2.05
N VAL A 146 -12.10 9.24 -1.91
CA VAL A 146 -12.48 8.35 -3.04
C VAL A 146 -13.44 9.00 -4.02
N ASP A 147 -14.18 10.02 -3.59
CA ASP A 147 -15.20 10.76 -4.34
C ASP A 147 -14.73 12.14 -4.84
N SER A 148 -13.46 12.51 -4.58
CA SER A 148 -12.83 13.71 -5.09
C SER A 148 -12.07 13.44 -6.38
N ALA A 149 -12.51 14.00 -7.50
CA ALA A 149 -11.81 13.87 -8.79
C ALA A 149 -10.38 14.44 -8.73
N GLU A 150 -10.17 15.54 -7.99
CA GLU A 150 -8.85 16.14 -7.81
C GLU A 150 -7.90 15.17 -7.10
N ASP A 151 -8.37 14.54 -6.02
CA ASP A 151 -7.57 13.59 -5.24
C ASP A 151 -7.30 12.31 -6.05
N VAL A 152 -8.31 11.76 -6.71
CA VAL A 152 -8.19 10.52 -7.50
C VAL A 152 -7.26 10.69 -8.69
N ASN A 153 -7.31 11.83 -9.39
CA ASN A 153 -6.39 12.13 -10.49
C ASN A 153 -4.93 12.26 -10.04
N ARG A 154 -4.70 12.63 -8.78
CA ARG A 154 -3.36 12.76 -8.17
C ARG A 154 -2.87 11.46 -7.55
N TYR A 155 -3.80 10.61 -7.14
CA TYR A 155 -3.50 9.41 -6.38
C TYR A 155 -2.71 8.36 -7.19
N ASN A 156 -1.64 7.88 -6.58
CA ASN A 156 -0.90 6.71 -7.03
C ASN A 156 -0.35 5.99 -5.79
N TYR A 157 -0.70 4.72 -5.59
CA TYR A 157 -0.25 3.97 -4.43
C TYR A 157 1.27 3.83 -4.34
N LYS A 158 1.99 3.84 -5.47
CA LYS A 158 3.46 3.76 -5.52
C LYS A 158 4.17 5.03 -5.05
N THR A 159 3.48 6.17 -5.02
CA THR A 159 3.99 7.42 -4.43
C THR A 159 3.43 7.64 -3.03
N MET A 160 2.18 7.23 -2.79
CA MET A 160 1.51 7.33 -1.49
C MET A 160 2.22 6.51 -0.41
N ALA A 161 2.55 5.24 -0.70
CA ALA A 161 3.19 4.36 0.27
C ALA A 161 4.59 4.83 0.71
N PRO A 162 5.50 5.27 -0.17
CA PRO A 162 6.76 5.90 0.24
C PRO A 162 6.57 7.13 1.12
N ALA A 163 5.57 7.98 0.84
CA ALA A 163 5.29 9.15 1.68
C ALA A 163 4.83 8.73 3.09
N ILE A 164 3.97 7.72 3.21
CA ILE A 164 3.56 7.14 4.49
C ILE A 164 4.78 6.59 5.25
N VAL A 165 5.62 5.81 4.59
CA VAL A 165 6.83 5.22 5.21
C VAL A 165 7.80 6.30 5.67
N LYS A 166 7.98 7.37 4.89
CA LYS A 166 8.77 8.54 5.29
C LYS A 166 8.19 9.20 6.55
N GLY A 167 6.88 9.35 6.63
CA GLY A 167 6.22 9.91 7.82
C GLY A 167 6.42 9.05 9.07
N ILE A 168 6.38 7.72 8.93
CA ILE A 168 6.57 6.77 10.04
C ILE A 168 8.03 6.72 10.49
N THR A 169 8.99 6.67 9.57
CA THR A 169 10.38 6.32 9.86
C THR A 169 11.35 7.51 9.82
N GLY A 170 10.93 8.62 9.20
CA GLY A 170 11.81 9.73 8.85
C GLY A 170 12.75 9.43 7.67
N GLN A 171 12.75 8.20 7.16
CA GLN A 171 13.63 7.78 6.07
C GLN A 171 12.99 8.03 4.71
N THR A 172 13.72 8.65 3.81
CA THR A 172 13.29 8.79 2.42
C THR A 172 13.64 7.51 1.67
N ILE A 173 12.64 6.87 1.12
CA ILE A 173 12.85 5.81 0.15
C ILE A 173 13.17 6.51 -1.16
N ASN A 174 14.43 6.52 -1.57
CA ASN A 174 14.77 6.87 -2.92
C ASN A 174 14.18 5.77 -3.81
N ASN A 175 12.98 6.02 -4.35
CA ASN A 175 12.49 5.31 -5.52
C ASN A 175 13.32 5.74 -6.73
N THR A 176 14.64 5.56 -6.69
CA THR A 176 15.31 5.16 -7.90
C THR A 176 14.62 3.85 -8.25
N PRO A 177 13.96 3.70 -9.43
CA PRO A 177 13.61 2.37 -9.86
C PRO A 177 14.91 1.61 -9.66
N VAL A 178 14.87 0.57 -8.82
CA VAL A 178 15.91 -0.44 -8.90
C VAL A 178 15.76 -0.84 -10.36
N GLN A 179 16.65 -0.31 -11.20
CA GLN A 179 16.89 -0.92 -12.47
C GLN A 179 17.33 -2.31 -12.06
N SER A 180 16.35 -3.19 -11.94
CA SER A 180 16.66 -4.59 -11.90
C SER A 180 17.44 -4.76 -13.20
N ASN A 181 18.70 -5.14 -13.11
CA ASN A 181 19.46 -5.63 -14.26
C ASN A 181 18.83 -6.94 -14.77
N SER A 182 17.57 -7.15 -14.42
CA SER A 182 16.77 -8.27 -14.87
C SER A 182 16.30 -7.99 -16.29
N ILE A 183 16.93 -8.67 -17.20
CA ILE A 183 16.47 -8.73 -18.58
C ILE A 183 15.38 -9.80 -18.64
N TYR A 184 14.14 -9.38 -18.91
CA TYR A 184 13.05 -10.32 -19.16
C TYR A 184 13.17 -10.80 -20.61
N LYS A 185 13.34 -12.12 -20.79
CA LYS A 185 13.40 -12.77 -22.11
C LYS A 185 12.08 -13.48 -22.36
N VAL A 186 11.51 -13.28 -23.53
CA VAL A 186 10.38 -14.08 -24.03
C VAL A 186 10.94 -15.13 -24.96
N GLN A 187 10.81 -16.40 -24.59
CA GLN A 187 11.21 -17.52 -25.42
C GLN A 187 10.06 -17.88 -26.36
N VAL A 188 10.31 -17.82 -27.68
CA VAL A 188 9.31 -18.06 -28.72
C VAL A 188 9.43 -19.46 -29.40
N GLY A 189 10.47 -20.23 -29.01
CA GLY A 189 10.68 -21.60 -29.47
C GLY A 189 11.92 -22.23 -28.85
N ALA A 190 11.97 -23.57 -28.86
CA ALA A 190 13.15 -24.36 -28.50
C ALA A 190 13.27 -25.50 -29.55
N PHE A 191 14.45 -25.62 -30.15
CA PHE A 191 14.68 -26.53 -31.28
C PHE A 191 15.93 -27.37 -31.04
N SER A 192 15.88 -28.64 -31.41
CA SER A 192 17.04 -29.53 -31.38
C SER A 192 17.99 -29.34 -32.56
N LYS A 193 17.51 -28.69 -33.65
CA LYS A 193 18.30 -28.37 -34.84
C LYS A 193 18.41 -26.85 -34.98
N LYS A 194 19.64 -26.36 -35.15
CA LYS A 194 19.93 -24.95 -35.29
C LYS A 194 19.21 -24.29 -36.45
N GLU A 195 19.08 -25.03 -37.57
CA GLU A 195 18.44 -24.55 -38.81
C GLU A 195 16.99 -24.14 -38.58
N ASN A 196 16.26 -24.84 -37.68
CA ASN A 196 14.88 -24.52 -37.36
C ASN A 196 14.79 -23.24 -36.51
N ALA A 197 15.75 -23.00 -35.60
CA ALA A 197 15.83 -21.76 -34.85
C ALA A 197 16.16 -20.57 -35.77
N ASP A 198 17.10 -20.74 -36.72
CA ASP A 198 17.48 -19.73 -37.70
C ASP A 198 16.30 -19.37 -38.63
N ALA A 199 15.49 -20.36 -39.04
CA ALA A 199 14.31 -20.14 -39.88
C ALA A 199 13.25 -19.28 -39.11
N LEU A 200 12.93 -19.62 -37.86
CA LEU A 200 11.98 -18.83 -37.05
C LEU A 200 12.51 -17.43 -36.79
N ALA A 201 13.79 -17.29 -36.48
CA ALA A 201 14.41 -15.99 -36.25
C ALA A 201 14.31 -15.09 -37.49
N LYS A 202 14.53 -15.63 -38.67
CA LYS A 202 14.40 -14.91 -39.94
C LYS A 202 12.95 -14.46 -40.19
N GLU A 203 11.97 -15.33 -39.92
CA GLU A 203 10.54 -14.97 -40.05
C GLU A 203 10.16 -13.82 -39.08
N LEU A 204 10.56 -13.89 -37.80
CA LEU A 204 10.25 -12.88 -36.80
C LEU A 204 10.94 -11.56 -37.14
N ASN A 205 12.21 -11.56 -37.57
CA ASN A 205 12.91 -10.37 -38.02
C ASN A 205 12.22 -9.70 -39.22
N ALA A 206 11.70 -10.47 -40.17
CA ALA A 206 10.91 -9.95 -41.30
C ALA A 206 9.60 -9.25 -40.84
N LYS A 207 9.07 -9.65 -39.68
CA LYS A 207 7.90 -9.04 -39.04
C LYS A 207 8.27 -7.88 -38.08
N GLY A 208 9.54 -7.47 -38.04
CA GLY A 208 10.02 -6.32 -37.23
C GLY A 208 10.45 -6.66 -35.79
N TYR A 209 10.46 -7.90 -35.38
CA TYR A 209 10.94 -8.34 -34.07
C TYR A 209 12.44 -8.64 -34.10
N LYS A 210 13.23 -7.96 -33.25
CA LYS A 210 14.66 -8.30 -33.08
C LYS A 210 14.78 -9.61 -32.31
N THR A 211 15.43 -10.61 -32.90
CA THR A 211 15.62 -11.93 -32.28
C THR A 211 17.06 -12.21 -31.95
N VAL A 212 17.27 -13.03 -30.92
CA VAL A 212 18.58 -13.58 -30.52
C VAL A 212 18.40 -15.09 -30.33
N ILE A 213 19.28 -15.90 -30.92
CA ILE A 213 19.34 -17.34 -30.71
C ILE A 213 20.35 -17.61 -29.61
N VAL A 214 19.94 -18.32 -28.57
CA VAL A 214 20.80 -18.75 -27.45
C VAL A 214 20.90 -20.28 -27.51
N SER A 215 22.12 -20.82 -27.47
CA SER A 215 22.34 -22.26 -27.35
C SER A 215 22.60 -22.62 -25.89
N GLU A 216 21.89 -23.64 -25.39
CA GLU A 216 22.12 -24.24 -24.09
C GLU A 216 22.60 -25.68 -24.30
N SER A 217 23.71 -26.04 -23.67
CA SER A 217 24.14 -27.45 -23.57
C SER A 217 23.28 -28.15 -22.52
N LYS A 218 22.78 -29.34 -22.85
CA LYS A 218 22.10 -30.22 -21.89
C LYS A 218 23.09 -30.84 -20.93
#